data_432c9d6983b969652590a734bdbfba89
#
_entry.id   432c9d6983b969652590a734bdbfba89
#
_cell.length_a   1.000
_cell.length_b   1.000
_cell.length_c   1.000
_cell.angle_alpha   90.00
_cell.angle_beta   90.00
_cell.angle_gamma   90.00
#
_symmetry.space_group_name_H-M   'P 1'
#
loop_
_entity.id
_entity.type
_entity.pdbx_description
1 polymer ?
#
loop_
_entity_poly.entity_id
_entity_poly.type
_entity_poly.pdbx_seq_one_letter_code
_entity_poly.pdbx_strand_id
1 'polypeptide(L)'
;MLSQQELSDRFEIQDLVFHYAHLIDSKRFDALREDVFTADAHIDYGAMGGSVGDLEETITFLKASVTNELFPNTQHLNANVQVQLQGDEATGRVMCFNPMEMRLGEASTQTFFLGLWYVDTYRRSDKGWRIARRAEEKSWVFNLPDFMNL
;
A
#
# COMPACT_ATOMS: atom_id res chain seq x y z
N MET A 1 -18.05 -11.36 -21.94
CA MET A 1 -17.74 -12.37 -20.90
C MET A 1 -16.23 -12.37 -20.73
N LEU A 2 -15.72 -12.39 -19.49
CA LEU A 2 -14.26 -12.45 -19.26
C LEU A 2 -13.72 -13.82 -19.68
N SER A 3 -12.53 -13.83 -20.27
CA SER A 3 -11.78 -15.06 -20.53
C SER A 3 -11.22 -15.66 -19.24
N GLN A 4 -10.80 -16.91 -19.28
CA GLN A 4 -10.15 -17.55 -18.13
C GLN A 4 -8.87 -16.81 -17.71
N GLN A 5 -8.10 -16.31 -18.69
CA GLN A 5 -6.90 -15.52 -18.41
C GLN A 5 -7.24 -14.21 -17.71
N GLU A 6 -8.22 -13.47 -18.18
CA GLU A 6 -8.66 -12.21 -17.53
C GLU A 6 -9.17 -12.43 -16.10
N LEU A 7 -9.82 -13.57 -15.84
CA LEU A 7 -10.23 -13.95 -14.48
C LEU A 7 -9.01 -14.21 -13.60
N SER A 8 -8.05 -15.01 -14.09
CA SER A 8 -6.79 -15.28 -13.37
C SER A 8 -6.05 -14.00 -13.05
N ASP A 9 -5.88 -13.13 -14.05
CA ASP A 9 -5.18 -11.85 -13.89
C ASP A 9 -5.81 -10.95 -12.82
N ARG A 10 -7.13 -10.88 -12.77
CA ARG A 10 -7.85 -10.10 -11.75
C ARG A 10 -7.64 -10.66 -10.36
N PHE A 11 -7.66 -11.98 -10.20
CA PHE A 11 -7.38 -12.62 -8.89
C PHE A 11 -5.92 -12.43 -8.49
N GLU A 12 -4.96 -12.59 -9.40
CA GLU A 12 -3.54 -12.36 -9.10
C GLU A 12 -3.26 -10.91 -8.66
N ILE A 13 -3.86 -9.92 -9.32
CA ILE A 13 -3.72 -8.52 -8.93
C ILE A 13 -4.39 -8.26 -7.58
N GLN A 14 -5.55 -8.86 -7.31
CA GLN A 14 -6.21 -8.73 -6.01
C GLN A 14 -5.36 -9.35 -4.89
N ASP A 15 -4.82 -10.54 -5.11
CA ASP A 15 -3.92 -11.20 -4.16
C ASP A 15 -2.64 -10.40 -3.92
N LEU A 16 -2.06 -9.81 -4.98
CA LEU A 16 -0.92 -8.90 -4.89
C LEU A 16 -1.21 -7.70 -3.97
N VAL A 17 -2.38 -7.09 -4.12
CA VAL A 17 -2.82 -5.95 -3.28
C VAL A 17 -3.00 -6.37 -1.82
N PHE A 18 -3.54 -7.56 -1.55
CA PHE A 18 -3.68 -8.09 -0.20
C PHE A 18 -2.35 -8.50 0.40
N HIS A 19 -1.45 -9.07 -0.41
CA HIS A 19 -0.10 -9.42 0.04
C HIS A 19 0.72 -8.17 0.40
N TYR A 20 0.61 -7.09 -0.37
CA TYR A 20 1.19 -5.79 -0.01
C TYR A 20 0.75 -5.36 1.41
N ALA A 21 -0.55 -5.36 1.69
CA ALA A 21 -1.09 -5.00 2.99
C ALA A 21 -0.50 -5.86 4.12
N HIS A 22 -0.43 -7.19 3.90
CA HIS A 22 0.19 -8.12 4.85
C HIS A 22 1.66 -7.79 5.13
N LEU A 23 2.45 -7.48 4.10
CA LEU A 23 3.87 -7.14 4.26
C LEU A 23 4.07 -5.81 5.02
N ILE A 24 3.25 -4.80 4.75
CA ILE A 24 3.29 -3.53 5.47
C ILE A 24 2.93 -3.73 6.95
N ASP A 25 1.83 -4.41 7.24
CA ASP A 25 1.37 -4.62 8.62
C ASP A 25 2.32 -5.51 9.43
N SER A 26 2.95 -6.48 8.79
CA SER A 26 3.98 -7.33 9.41
C SER A 26 5.38 -6.73 9.41
N LYS A 27 5.56 -5.50 8.91
CA LYS A 27 6.86 -4.78 8.82
C LYS A 27 7.93 -5.52 8.01
N ARG A 28 7.50 -6.35 7.05
CA ARG A 28 8.39 -7.11 6.16
C ARG A 28 8.74 -6.31 4.90
N PHE A 29 9.22 -5.09 5.08
CA PHE A 29 9.41 -4.13 3.98
C PHE A 29 10.42 -4.58 2.91
N ASP A 30 11.44 -5.36 3.27
CA ASP A 30 12.40 -5.88 2.29
C ASP A 30 11.77 -6.82 1.26
N ALA A 31 10.72 -7.54 1.64
CA ALA A 31 10.00 -8.44 0.74
C ALA A 31 9.22 -7.69 -0.37
N LEU A 32 8.98 -6.39 -0.21
CA LEU A 32 8.33 -5.57 -1.24
C LEU A 32 9.09 -5.60 -2.58
N ARG A 33 10.43 -5.77 -2.56
CA ARG A 33 11.28 -5.84 -3.76
C ARG A 33 10.96 -7.03 -4.64
N GLU A 34 10.80 -8.19 -4.02
CA GLU A 34 10.62 -9.44 -4.77
C GLU A 34 9.15 -9.76 -5.01
N ASP A 35 8.29 -9.40 -4.06
CA ASP A 35 6.93 -9.91 -4.03
C ASP A 35 5.90 -8.92 -4.61
N VAL A 36 6.16 -7.61 -4.58
CA VAL A 36 5.10 -6.61 -4.82
C VAL A 36 5.41 -5.66 -5.96
N PHE A 37 6.57 -5.01 -5.94
CA PHE A 37 6.87 -3.94 -6.88
C PHE A 37 7.80 -4.39 -8.00
N THR A 38 7.72 -3.68 -9.14
CA THR A 38 8.78 -3.76 -10.17
C THR A 38 10.02 -3.03 -9.66
N ALA A 39 11.20 -3.42 -10.17
CA ALA A 39 12.46 -2.79 -9.75
C ALA A 39 12.55 -1.29 -10.08
N ASP A 40 11.82 -0.85 -11.11
CA ASP A 40 11.70 0.54 -11.56
C ASP A 40 10.44 1.25 -11.02
N ALA A 41 9.81 0.71 -9.98
CA ALA A 41 8.57 1.26 -9.45
C ALA A 41 8.73 2.70 -8.94
N HIS A 42 7.69 3.50 -9.15
CA HIS A 42 7.56 4.83 -8.54
C HIS A 42 6.39 4.82 -7.56
N ILE A 43 6.65 5.24 -6.33
CA ILE A 43 5.68 5.22 -5.24
C ILE A 43 5.50 6.62 -4.66
N ASP A 44 4.26 7.06 -4.58
CA ASP A 44 3.87 8.37 -4.06
C ASP A 44 2.90 8.19 -2.87
N TYR A 45 3.43 8.27 -1.66
CA TYR A 45 2.67 8.29 -0.41
C TYR A 45 2.46 9.72 0.14
N GLY A 46 2.71 10.73 -0.68
CA GLY A 46 2.68 12.13 -0.27
C GLY A 46 1.32 12.61 0.24
N ALA A 47 0.22 12.07 -0.29
CA ALA A 47 -1.13 12.44 0.14
C ALA A 47 -1.42 12.11 1.61
N MET A 48 -0.72 11.13 2.17
CA MET A 48 -0.82 10.72 3.57
C MET A 48 0.49 10.98 4.35
N GLY A 49 1.30 11.94 3.90
CA GLY A 49 2.52 12.39 4.59
C GLY A 49 3.72 11.43 4.47
N GLY A 50 3.65 10.47 3.55
CA GLY A 50 4.72 9.52 3.28
C GLY A 50 5.75 10.00 2.27
N SER A 51 6.66 9.09 1.88
CA SER A 51 7.69 9.35 0.87
C SER A 51 7.13 9.42 -0.54
N VAL A 52 7.86 10.13 -1.40
CA VAL A 52 7.64 10.14 -2.85
C VAL A 52 8.97 9.81 -3.51
N GLY A 53 9.04 8.73 -4.28
CA GLY A 53 10.28 8.36 -4.94
C GLY A 53 10.28 6.92 -5.48
N ASP A 54 11.47 6.35 -5.57
CA ASP A 54 11.65 4.97 -6.01
C ASP A 54 11.39 3.95 -4.89
N LEU A 55 11.52 2.67 -5.22
CA LEU A 55 11.27 1.58 -4.29
C LEU A 55 12.24 1.59 -3.10
N GLU A 56 13.52 1.90 -3.32
CA GLU A 56 14.52 1.91 -2.24
C GLU A 56 14.34 3.07 -1.27
N GLU A 57 13.99 4.24 -1.80
CA GLU A 57 13.60 5.41 -0.99
C GLU A 57 12.36 5.10 -0.15
N THR A 58 11.37 4.45 -0.74
CA THR A 58 10.15 4.03 -0.05
C THR A 58 10.43 3.02 1.06
N ILE A 59 11.22 1.97 0.79
CA ILE A 59 11.59 0.98 1.81
C ILE A 59 12.38 1.61 2.96
N THR A 60 13.31 2.51 2.64
CA THR A 60 14.07 3.26 3.65
C THR A 60 13.16 4.09 4.53
N PHE A 61 12.21 4.82 3.94
CA PHE A 61 11.20 5.59 4.66
C PHE A 61 10.34 4.69 5.58
N LEU A 62 9.81 3.58 5.07
CA LEU A 62 8.96 2.67 5.84
C LEU A 62 9.71 2.10 7.05
N LYS A 63 10.95 1.67 6.86
CA LYS A 63 11.80 1.15 7.95
C LYS A 63 12.08 2.19 9.03
N ALA A 64 12.22 3.45 8.66
CA ALA A 64 12.50 4.53 9.59
C ALA A 64 11.23 5.04 10.31
N SER A 65 10.09 5.02 9.62
CA SER A 65 8.87 5.74 10.05
C SER A 65 7.77 4.81 10.56
N VAL A 66 7.66 3.58 10.05
CA VAL A 66 6.57 2.64 10.39
C VAL A 66 7.12 1.47 11.20
N THR A 67 7.76 1.79 12.32
CA THR A 67 8.37 0.80 13.21
C THR A 67 7.36 0.21 14.20
N ASN A 68 7.66 -0.95 14.79
CA ASN A 68 6.83 -1.54 15.85
C ASN A 68 6.83 -0.68 17.13
N GLU A 69 7.92 0.07 17.38
CA GLU A 69 8.02 0.97 18.51
C GLU A 69 7.05 2.13 18.38
N LEU A 70 6.95 2.72 17.19
CA LEU A 70 6.08 3.87 16.93
C LEU A 70 4.65 3.45 16.59
N PHE A 71 4.48 2.42 15.77
CA PHE A 71 3.19 1.89 15.33
C PHE A 71 3.06 0.41 15.70
N PRO A 72 2.73 0.09 16.97
CA PRO A 72 2.63 -1.29 17.44
C PRO A 72 1.57 -2.10 16.70
N ASN A 73 0.48 -1.45 16.29
CA ASN A 73 -0.60 -2.10 15.54
C ASN A 73 -1.03 -1.24 14.35
N THR A 74 -1.06 -1.87 13.18
CA THR A 74 -1.62 -1.28 11.95
C THR A 74 -2.41 -2.34 11.20
N GLN A 75 -3.46 -1.92 10.52
CA GLN A 75 -4.22 -2.78 9.61
C GLN A 75 -4.52 -2.02 8.31
N HIS A 76 -4.14 -2.60 7.19
CA HIS A 76 -4.51 -2.11 5.86
C HIS A 76 -5.61 -3.01 5.31
N LEU A 77 -6.86 -2.55 5.43
CA LEU A 77 -8.01 -3.23 4.85
C LEU A 77 -8.21 -2.75 3.42
N ASN A 78 -7.67 -3.48 2.47
CA ASN A 78 -7.83 -3.20 1.05
C ASN A 78 -9.11 -3.87 0.52
N ALA A 79 -9.98 -3.07 -0.09
CA ALA A 79 -11.27 -3.51 -0.61
C ALA A 79 -11.64 -2.78 -1.90
N ASN A 80 -12.79 -3.12 -2.49
CA ASN A 80 -13.29 -2.47 -3.70
C ASN A 80 -12.22 -2.36 -4.79
N VAL A 81 -11.50 -3.47 -5.00
CA VAL A 81 -10.41 -3.55 -5.98
C VAL A 81 -10.99 -3.46 -7.38
N GLN A 82 -10.77 -2.35 -8.05
CA GLN A 82 -11.15 -2.10 -9.44
C GLN A 82 -9.93 -2.26 -10.33
N VAL A 83 -10.03 -3.08 -11.36
CA VAL A 83 -8.91 -3.36 -12.27
C VAL A 83 -9.39 -3.26 -13.72
N GLN A 84 -8.62 -2.57 -14.55
CA GLN A 84 -8.77 -2.52 -16.00
C GLN A 84 -7.53 -3.15 -16.65
N LEU A 85 -7.74 -4.33 -17.26
CA LEU A 85 -6.68 -5.09 -17.92
C LEU A 85 -6.44 -4.56 -19.34
N GLN A 86 -5.17 -4.47 -19.74
CA GLN A 86 -4.71 -4.08 -21.07
C GLN A 86 -3.51 -4.96 -21.48
N GLY A 87 -3.77 -6.24 -21.76
CA GLY A 87 -2.70 -7.20 -22.07
C GLY A 87 -1.81 -7.48 -20.87
N ASP A 88 -0.53 -7.15 -20.97
CA ASP A 88 0.46 -7.33 -19.90
C ASP A 88 0.58 -6.12 -18.97
N GLU A 89 -0.28 -5.13 -19.14
CA GLU A 89 -0.43 -4.00 -18.25
C GLU A 89 -1.85 -3.94 -17.68
N ALA A 90 -2.02 -3.28 -16.55
CA ALA A 90 -3.31 -2.98 -15.96
C ALA A 90 -3.25 -1.69 -15.15
N THR A 91 -4.40 -1.06 -15.00
CA THR A 91 -4.59 0.03 -14.04
C THR A 91 -5.60 -0.39 -12.99
N GLY A 92 -5.48 0.15 -11.79
CA GLY A 92 -6.41 -0.16 -10.72
C GLY A 92 -6.62 0.96 -9.73
N ARG A 93 -7.72 0.85 -9.01
CA ARG A 93 -8.06 1.71 -7.89
C ARG A 93 -8.53 0.84 -6.73
N VAL A 94 -7.88 0.98 -5.60
CA VAL A 94 -8.10 0.14 -4.43
C VAL A 94 -8.47 1.01 -3.25
N MET A 95 -9.61 0.76 -2.64
CA MET A 95 -9.99 1.42 -1.39
C MET A 95 -9.16 0.84 -0.24
N CYS A 96 -8.59 1.70 0.58
CA CYS A 96 -7.90 1.31 1.81
C CYS A 96 -8.52 2.01 3.01
N PHE A 97 -8.96 1.21 3.98
CA PHE A 97 -9.25 1.65 5.33
C PHE A 97 -8.11 1.20 6.23
N ASN A 98 -7.41 2.16 6.84
CA ASN A 98 -6.17 1.91 7.56
C ASN A 98 -6.25 2.44 9.00
N PRO A 99 -6.74 1.63 9.95
CA PRO A 99 -6.58 1.88 11.37
C PRO A 99 -5.10 1.77 11.77
N MET A 100 -4.61 2.77 12.49
CA MET A 100 -3.23 2.82 12.99
C MET A 100 -3.23 3.19 14.47
N GLU A 101 -2.51 2.41 15.27
CA GLU A 101 -2.22 2.73 16.65
C GLU A 101 -0.81 3.32 16.74
N MET A 102 -0.70 4.54 17.23
CA MET A 102 0.58 5.23 17.40
C MET A 102 0.93 5.37 18.87
N ARG A 103 2.18 5.11 19.23
CA ARG A 103 2.70 5.37 20.57
C ARG A 103 3.02 6.86 20.72
N LEU A 104 2.44 7.48 21.74
CA LEU A 104 2.62 8.91 22.03
C LEU A 104 3.58 9.17 23.20
N GLY A 105 4.08 8.13 23.83
CA GLY A 105 4.97 8.18 24.99
C GLY A 105 5.13 6.78 25.60
N GLU A 106 5.72 6.67 26.78
CA GLU A 106 6.00 5.37 27.40
C GLU A 106 4.75 4.57 27.74
N ALA A 107 3.64 5.24 28.08
CA ALA A 107 2.42 4.59 28.58
C ALA A 107 1.13 4.98 27.83
N SER A 108 1.23 5.68 26.70
CA SER A 108 0.04 6.12 25.97
C SER A 108 0.13 5.81 24.49
N THR A 109 -1.01 5.41 23.92
CA THR A 109 -1.20 5.22 22.49
C THR A 109 -2.44 5.98 22.04
N GLN A 110 -2.49 6.30 20.75
CA GLN A 110 -3.67 6.86 20.11
C GLN A 110 -3.94 6.09 18.83
N THR A 111 -5.17 5.63 18.69
CA THR A 111 -5.64 5.00 17.46
C THR A 111 -6.31 6.05 16.59
N PHE A 112 -5.89 6.13 15.34
CA PHE A 112 -6.48 6.99 14.33
C PHE A 112 -6.77 6.20 13.06
N PHE A 113 -7.59 6.74 12.18
CA PHE A 113 -8.00 6.09 10.96
C PHE A 113 -7.67 6.92 9.74
N LEU A 114 -7.12 6.26 8.72
CA LEU A 114 -6.90 6.83 7.41
C LEU A 114 -7.84 6.16 6.40
N GLY A 115 -8.59 6.95 5.66
CA GLY A 115 -9.34 6.51 4.50
C GLY A 115 -8.67 7.04 3.24
N LEU A 116 -8.23 6.15 2.36
CA LEU A 116 -7.52 6.53 1.15
C LEU A 116 -7.82 5.58 -0.01
N TRP A 117 -7.34 5.94 -1.18
CA TRP A 117 -7.31 5.11 -2.36
C TRP A 117 -5.88 4.93 -2.82
N TYR A 118 -5.51 3.70 -3.18
CA TYR A 118 -4.34 3.45 -4.00
C TYR A 118 -4.74 3.53 -5.46
N VAL A 119 -4.01 4.33 -6.23
CA VAL A 119 -4.13 4.42 -7.68
C VAL A 119 -2.90 3.78 -8.27
N ASP A 120 -3.09 2.62 -8.89
CA ASP A 120 -2.02 1.72 -9.27
C ASP A 120 -1.92 1.54 -10.78
N THR A 121 -0.70 1.33 -11.24
CA THR A 121 -0.39 0.70 -12.53
C THR A 121 0.33 -0.60 -12.26
N TYR A 122 -0.12 -1.67 -12.90
CA TYR A 122 0.44 -3.00 -12.77
C TYR A 122 1.11 -3.43 -14.07
N ARG A 123 2.13 -4.25 -13.95
CA ARG A 123 2.84 -4.86 -15.09
C ARG A 123 3.01 -6.35 -14.84
N ARG A 124 2.77 -7.17 -15.87
CA ARG A 124 3.06 -8.60 -15.82
C ARG A 124 4.57 -8.83 -16.01
N SER A 125 5.13 -9.68 -15.19
CA SER A 125 6.52 -10.13 -15.28
C SER A 125 6.57 -11.67 -15.40
N ASP A 126 7.74 -12.22 -15.54
CA ASP A 126 7.99 -13.67 -15.44
C ASP A 126 7.65 -14.27 -14.06
N LYS A 127 7.57 -13.39 -13.03
CA LYS A 127 7.20 -13.75 -11.66
C LYS A 127 5.74 -13.40 -11.30
N GLY A 128 4.87 -13.13 -12.30
CA GLY A 128 3.49 -12.70 -12.14
C GLY A 128 3.31 -11.19 -12.14
N TRP A 129 2.15 -10.73 -11.76
CA TRP A 129 1.83 -9.30 -11.71
C TRP A 129 2.60 -8.56 -10.62
N ARG A 130 3.02 -7.33 -10.92
CA ARG A 130 3.72 -6.42 -10.00
C ARG A 130 3.18 -5.01 -10.12
N ILE A 131 3.26 -4.24 -9.06
CA ILE A 131 2.93 -2.81 -9.06
C ILE A 131 4.13 -2.05 -9.65
N ALA A 132 3.90 -1.36 -10.77
CA ALA A 132 4.90 -0.51 -11.42
C ALA A 132 4.80 0.96 -10.97
N ARG A 133 3.61 1.38 -10.57
CA ARG A 133 3.37 2.70 -9.99
C ARG A 133 2.26 2.60 -8.96
N ARG A 134 2.43 3.30 -7.83
CA ARG A 134 1.41 3.49 -6.82
C ARG A 134 1.37 4.95 -6.40
N ALA A 135 0.18 5.53 -6.32
CA ALA A 135 -0.04 6.82 -5.69
C ALA A 135 -1.20 6.72 -4.70
N GLU A 136 -1.10 7.45 -3.61
CA GLU A 136 -2.21 7.61 -2.67
C GLU A 136 -3.08 8.80 -3.06
N GLU A 137 -4.39 8.63 -2.92
CA GLU A 137 -5.36 9.70 -2.89
C GLU A 137 -6.05 9.72 -1.52
N LYS A 138 -5.95 10.83 -0.82
CA LYS A 138 -6.62 11.01 0.47
C LYS A 138 -8.13 11.07 0.27
N SER A 139 -8.86 10.31 1.08
CA SER A 139 -10.32 10.42 1.20
C SER A 139 -10.69 11.19 2.47
N TRP A 140 -10.28 10.70 3.62
CA TRP A 140 -10.58 11.32 4.92
C TRP A 140 -9.59 10.82 5.98
N VAL A 141 -9.55 11.49 7.12
CA VAL A 141 -8.80 11.11 8.31
C VAL A 141 -9.67 11.28 9.55
N PHE A 142 -9.43 10.50 10.58
CA PHE A 142 -10.16 10.57 11.84
C PHE A 142 -9.22 10.39 13.03
N ASN A 143 -9.38 11.24 14.03
CA ASN A 143 -8.67 11.18 15.33
C ASN A 143 -7.15 11.20 15.20
N LEU A 144 -6.62 12.02 14.30
CA LEU A 144 -5.17 12.20 14.18
C LEU A 144 -4.58 12.76 15.48
N PRO A 145 -3.34 12.35 15.85
CA PRO A 145 -2.57 13.09 16.85
C PRO A 145 -2.41 14.57 16.47
N ASP A 146 -2.47 15.48 17.45
CA ASP A 146 -2.50 16.93 17.22
C ASP A 146 -1.31 17.48 16.42
N PHE A 147 -0.18 16.79 16.44
CA PHE A 147 1.02 17.18 15.70
C PHE A 147 1.04 16.68 14.24
N MET A 148 0.11 15.82 13.85
CA MET A 148 0.00 15.31 12.48
C MET A 148 -0.91 16.19 11.63
N ASN A 149 -0.37 16.66 10.52
CA ASN A 149 -1.12 17.41 9.50
C ASN A 149 -1.13 16.61 8.20
N LEU A 150 -2.23 15.94 7.91
CA LEU A 150 -2.43 15.15 6.69
C LEU A 150 -3.55 15.73 5.82
#